data_5b32f19d292d9bb80695bcdfa98fa945
#
_entry.id   5b32f19d292d9bb80695bcdfa98fa945
#
_cell.length_a   1.000
_cell.length_b   1.000
_cell.length_c   1.000
_cell.angle_alpha   90.00
_cell.angle_beta   90.00
_cell.angle_gamma   90.00
#
_symmetry.space_group_name_H-M   'P 1'
#
loop_
_entity.id
_entity.type
_entity.pdbx_description
1 polymer ?
#
loop_
_entity_poly.entity_id
_entity_poly.type
_entity_poly.pdbx_seq_one_letter_code
_entity_poly.pdbx_strand_id
1 'polypeptide(L)'
;MSKSLGPELRLAVVAGDETTIARVTGRQTLGTGWVSYQLQETVADLWSDPGPAQHAAQVYAARRAALKSALAAHGITATGRSGFTCWIRVADEDRVASALATARWAVAPGRRFRIAAPPGVRVSYATLREEEAAPFAAEFARALRDRAARLD
;
A
#
# COMPACT_ATOMS: atom_id res chain seq x y z
N MET A 1 0.55 -7.96 -11.95
CA MET A 1 0.42 -6.82 -12.87
C MET A 1 -0.50 -5.73 -12.33
N SER A 2 -1.60 -6.04 -11.68
CA SER A 2 -2.59 -5.07 -11.19
C SER A 2 -2.05 -3.93 -10.30
N LYS A 3 -0.81 -4.00 -9.83
CA LYS A 3 -0.17 -2.95 -9.01
C LYS A 3 0.72 -2.00 -9.81
N SER A 4 1.20 -2.42 -10.95
CA SER A 4 2.07 -1.63 -11.84
C SER A 4 1.37 -1.12 -13.08
N LEU A 5 0.43 -1.89 -13.61
CA LEU A 5 -0.20 -1.62 -14.91
C LEU A 5 -1.72 -1.34 -14.81
N GLY A 6 -2.28 -1.37 -13.60
CA GLY A 6 -3.69 -1.09 -13.37
C GLY A 6 -4.47 -2.27 -12.78
N PRO A 7 -5.56 -1.99 -12.03
CA PRO A 7 -6.30 -3.01 -11.28
C PRO A 7 -7.03 -4.03 -12.15
N GLU A 8 -7.34 -3.68 -13.39
CA GLU A 8 -8.05 -4.53 -14.35
C GLU A 8 -7.15 -5.63 -14.93
N LEU A 9 -5.82 -5.43 -14.92
CA LEU A 9 -4.87 -6.41 -15.43
C LEU A 9 -4.62 -7.52 -14.41
N ARG A 10 -5.55 -8.45 -14.34
CA ARG A 10 -5.59 -9.57 -13.38
C ARG A 10 -4.68 -10.74 -13.80
N LEU A 11 -3.39 -10.42 -13.97
CA LEU A 11 -2.36 -11.37 -14.34
C LEU A 11 -1.18 -11.29 -13.36
N ALA A 12 -0.58 -12.43 -13.06
CA ALA A 12 0.67 -12.57 -12.33
C ALA A 12 1.63 -13.47 -13.08
N VAL A 13 2.91 -13.13 -13.03
CA VAL A 13 4.01 -14.01 -13.51
C VAL A 13 4.68 -14.60 -12.28
N VAL A 14 4.86 -15.91 -12.29
CA VAL A 14 5.57 -16.67 -11.26
C VAL A 14 6.84 -17.25 -11.87
N ALA A 15 7.97 -17.02 -11.20
CA ALA A 15 9.25 -17.62 -11.55
C ALA A 15 9.79 -18.37 -10.34
N GLY A 16 10.46 -19.49 -10.58
CA GLY A 16 11.02 -20.33 -9.52
C GLY A 16 11.79 -21.51 -10.10
N ASP A 17 12.26 -22.38 -9.22
CA ASP A 17 12.85 -23.65 -9.63
C ASP A 17 11.80 -24.58 -10.26
N GLU A 18 12.28 -25.58 -10.99
CA GLU A 18 11.43 -26.52 -11.75
C GLU A 18 10.40 -27.22 -10.84
N THR A 19 10.82 -27.67 -9.66
CA THR A 19 9.94 -28.37 -8.71
C THR A 19 8.81 -27.47 -8.22
N THR A 20 9.13 -26.22 -7.87
CA THR A 20 8.15 -25.24 -7.43
C THR A 20 7.18 -24.88 -8.53
N ILE A 21 7.66 -24.64 -9.75
CA ILE A 21 6.79 -24.34 -10.90
C ILE A 21 5.91 -25.54 -11.25
N ALA A 22 6.45 -26.75 -11.27
CA ALA A 22 5.65 -27.96 -11.52
C ALA A 22 4.51 -28.13 -10.49
N ARG A 23 4.77 -27.88 -9.22
CA ARG A 23 3.74 -27.94 -8.16
C ARG A 23 2.67 -26.86 -8.33
N VAL A 24 3.05 -25.62 -8.67
CA VAL A 24 2.10 -24.53 -8.94
C VAL A 24 1.23 -24.88 -10.16
N THR A 25 1.85 -25.32 -11.25
CA THR A 25 1.14 -25.72 -12.48
C THR A 25 0.19 -26.89 -12.21
N GLY A 26 0.67 -27.94 -11.53
CA GLY A 26 -0.17 -29.09 -11.19
C GLY A 26 -1.38 -28.70 -10.31
N ARG A 27 -1.22 -27.72 -9.42
CA ARG A 27 -2.36 -27.20 -8.63
C ARG A 27 -3.32 -26.36 -9.44
N GLN A 28 -2.83 -25.59 -10.41
CA GLN A 28 -3.67 -24.80 -11.32
C GLN A 28 -4.52 -25.69 -12.24
N THR A 29 -4.01 -26.83 -12.69
CA THR A 29 -4.76 -27.77 -13.53
C THR A 29 -5.95 -28.43 -12.83
N LEU A 30 -6.03 -28.37 -11.50
CA LEU A 30 -7.17 -28.86 -10.73
C LEU A 30 -8.36 -27.85 -10.69
N GLY A 31 -8.20 -26.69 -11.32
CA GLY A 31 -9.21 -25.63 -11.37
C GLY A 31 -9.19 -24.88 -12.70
N THR A 32 -9.58 -23.61 -12.68
CA THR A 32 -9.51 -22.72 -13.85
C THR A 32 -8.07 -22.26 -14.08
N GLY A 33 -7.24 -23.14 -14.60
CA GLY A 33 -5.80 -22.94 -14.77
C GLY A 33 -5.37 -22.11 -15.97
N TRP A 34 -6.31 -21.58 -16.76
CA TRP A 34 -5.98 -20.81 -17.96
C TRP A 34 -5.98 -19.30 -17.68
N VAL A 35 -5.12 -18.61 -18.39
CA VAL A 35 -5.07 -17.13 -18.43
C VAL A 35 -5.33 -16.70 -19.87
N SER A 36 -6.18 -15.70 -20.07
CA SER A 36 -6.51 -15.16 -21.39
C SER A 36 -5.25 -14.81 -22.18
N TYR A 37 -5.12 -15.30 -23.41
CA TYR A 37 -4.03 -14.93 -24.31
C TYR A 37 -4.03 -13.43 -24.61
N GLN A 38 -5.19 -12.82 -24.82
CA GLN A 38 -5.32 -11.38 -25.04
C GLN A 38 -4.75 -10.59 -23.86
N LEU A 39 -4.99 -11.06 -22.62
CA LEU A 39 -4.43 -10.42 -21.43
C LEU A 39 -2.91 -10.61 -21.36
N GLN A 40 -2.39 -11.77 -21.77
CA GLN A 40 -0.95 -12.03 -21.82
C GLN A 40 -0.27 -11.13 -22.85
N GLU A 41 -0.82 -11.01 -24.07
CA GLU A 41 -0.32 -10.12 -25.12
C GLU A 41 -0.36 -8.65 -24.67
N THR A 42 -1.48 -8.19 -24.15
CA THR A 42 -1.62 -6.81 -23.62
C THR A 42 -0.54 -6.52 -22.56
N VAL A 43 -0.28 -7.46 -21.66
CA VAL A 43 0.75 -7.26 -20.63
C VAL A 43 2.15 -7.30 -21.22
N ALA A 44 2.42 -8.14 -22.21
CA ALA A 44 3.70 -8.20 -22.91
C ALA A 44 3.97 -6.89 -23.64
N ASP A 45 2.99 -6.34 -24.35
CA ASP A 45 3.09 -5.04 -25.02
C ASP A 45 3.36 -3.90 -24.04
N LEU A 46 2.62 -3.84 -22.93
CA LEU A 46 2.83 -2.84 -21.88
C LEU A 46 4.19 -2.98 -21.18
N TRP A 47 4.77 -4.17 -21.17
CA TRP A 47 6.10 -4.38 -20.60
C TRP A 47 7.23 -4.02 -21.57
N SER A 48 6.95 -3.99 -22.86
CA SER A 48 7.93 -3.58 -23.86
C SER A 48 8.27 -2.08 -23.77
N ASP A 49 7.34 -1.27 -23.21
CA ASP A 49 7.58 0.15 -22.91
C ASP A 49 7.71 0.36 -21.38
N PRO A 50 8.92 0.57 -20.84
CA PRO A 50 9.12 0.83 -19.42
C PRO A 50 8.69 2.24 -18.96
N GLY A 51 8.43 3.17 -19.87
CA GLY A 51 8.15 4.58 -19.57
C GLY A 51 7.01 4.80 -18.58
N PRO A 52 5.80 4.23 -18.80
CA PRO A 52 4.68 4.39 -17.88
C PRO A 52 4.97 3.85 -16.48
N ALA A 53 5.66 2.71 -16.37
CA ALA A 53 6.01 2.11 -15.09
C ALA A 53 7.05 2.95 -14.33
N GLN A 54 8.03 3.50 -15.04
CA GLN A 54 9.05 4.39 -14.47
C GLN A 54 8.41 5.70 -13.99
N HIS A 55 7.54 6.30 -14.78
CA HIS A 55 6.79 7.49 -14.38
C HIS A 55 5.95 7.25 -13.12
N ALA A 56 5.18 6.16 -13.08
CA ALA A 56 4.42 5.79 -11.90
C ALA A 56 5.30 5.59 -10.66
N ALA A 57 6.47 4.97 -10.82
CA ALA A 57 7.42 4.77 -9.73
C ALA A 57 7.93 6.12 -9.17
N GLN A 58 8.21 7.10 -10.03
CA GLN A 58 8.61 8.46 -9.63
C GLN A 58 7.50 9.17 -8.87
N VAL A 59 6.26 9.14 -9.38
CA VAL A 59 5.09 9.74 -8.71
C VAL A 59 4.88 9.13 -7.32
N TYR A 60 4.92 7.80 -7.20
CA TYR A 60 4.78 7.15 -5.89
C TYR A 60 5.95 7.43 -4.96
N ALA A 61 7.16 7.60 -5.48
CA ALA A 61 8.33 7.98 -4.68
C ALA A 61 8.18 9.40 -4.12
N ALA A 62 7.73 10.36 -4.92
CA ALA A 62 7.47 11.74 -4.50
C ALA A 62 6.38 11.80 -3.41
N ARG A 63 5.23 11.17 -3.64
CA ARG A 63 4.13 11.08 -2.67
C ARG A 63 4.57 10.45 -1.34
N ARG A 64 5.36 9.36 -1.41
CA ARG A 64 5.94 8.72 -0.22
C ARG A 64 6.86 9.66 0.53
N ALA A 65 7.73 10.38 -0.17
CA ALA A 65 8.67 11.31 0.44
C ALA A 65 7.92 12.47 1.13
N ALA A 66 6.94 13.07 0.46
CA ALA A 66 6.10 14.13 1.01
C ALA A 66 5.37 13.66 2.28
N LEU A 67 4.70 12.50 2.23
CA LEU A 67 4.00 11.95 3.39
C LEU A 67 4.94 11.66 4.56
N LYS A 68 6.09 11.02 4.31
CA LYS A 68 7.05 10.70 5.38
C LYS A 68 7.66 11.96 5.98
N SER A 69 7.97 12.96 5.18
CA SER A 69 8.49 14.25 5.64
C SER A 69 7.45 14.98 6.51
N ALA A 70 6.21 15.05 6.05
CA ALA A 70 5.14 15.69 6.81
C ALA A 70 4.88 15.00 8.16
N LEU A 71 4.87 13.66 8.19
CA LEU A 71 4.72 12.90 9.45
C LEU A 71 5.92 13.11 10.37
N ALA A 72 7.14 13.13 9.84
CA ALA A 72 8.36 13.35 10.61
C ALA A 72 8.38 14.74 11.29
N ALA A 73 7.81 15.76 10.67
CA ALA A 73 7.64 17.08 11.27
C ALA A 73 6.79 17.07 12.56
N HIS A 74 5.97 16.03 12.74
CA HIS A 74 5.19 15.78 13.97
C HIS A 74 5.80 14.68 14.86
N GLY A 75 7.06 14.25 14.61
CA GLY A 75 7.70 13.18 15.36
C GLY A 75 7.15 11.77 15.05
N ILE A 76 6.41 11.60 13.97
CA ILE A 76 5.76 10.33 13.60
C ILE A 76 6.61 9.60 12.58
N THR A 77 7.04 8.37 12.92
CA THR A 77 7.83 7.53 12.02
C THR A 77 6.92 6.63 11.18
N ALA A 78 7.02 6.76 9.85
CA ALA A 78 6.37 5.88 8.88
C ALA A 78 7.40 4.96 8.22
N THR A 79 7.15 3.65 8.24
CA THR A 79 7.99 2.64 7.60
C THR A 79 7.42 2.23 6.25
N GLY A 80 8.28 2.04 5.26
CA GLY A 80 7.94 1.70 3.87
C GLY A 80 9.04 2.20 2.94
N ARG A 81 9.62 1.28 2.14
CA ARG A 81 10.75 1.60 1.23
C ARG A 81 10.30 1.72 -0.23
N SER A 82 9.22 1.06 -0.59
CA SER A 82 8.72 0.97 -1.96
C SER A 82 7.20 0.76 -1.98
N GLY A 83 6.63 0.66 -3.17
CA GLY A 83 5.20 0.48 -3.37
C GLY A 83 4.41 1.76 -3.11
N PHE A 84 3.20 1.65 -2.60
CA PHE A 84 2.28 2.77 -2.38
C PHE A 84 1.57 2.72 -1.02
N THR A 85 2.17 2.02 -0.07
CA THR A 85 1.68 1.99 1.32
C THR A 85 2.84 2.14 2.29
N CYS A 86 2.58 2.79 3.42
CA CYS A 86 3.48 2.79 4.56
C CYS A 86 2.76 2.28 5.82
N TRP A 87 3.55 1.91 6.81
CA TRP A 87 3.11 1.47 8.11
C TRP A 87 3.49 2.49 9.18
N ILE A 88 2.54 2.84 10.03
CA ILE A 88 2.75 3.76 11.16
C ILE A 88 2.35 3.02 12.43
N ARG A 89 3.29 2.86 13.36
CA ARG A 89 3.02 2.22 14.65
C ARG A 89 2.14 3.12 15.51
N VAL A 90 1.10 2.56 16.08
CA VAL A 90 0.19 3.25 17.02
C VAL A 90 -0.22 2.27 18.11
N ALA A 91 -0.57 2.76 19.29
CA ALA A 91 -1.00 1.90 20.40
C ALA A 91 -2.42 1.33 20.19
N ASP A 92 -3.30 2.10 19.56
CA ASP A 92 -4.70 1.74 19.31
C ASP A 92 -5.06 2.03 17.85
N GLU A 93 -5.13 0.97 17.05
CA GLU A 93 -5.37 1.01 15.62
C GLU A 93 -6.79 1.50 15.27
N ASP A 94 -7.77 1.04 16.03
CA ASP A 94 -9.18 1.31 15.73
C ASP A 94 -9.55 2.73 16.08
N ARG A 95 -9.06 3.21 17.21
CA ARG A 95 -9.26 4.59 17.63
C ARG A 95 -8.64 5.58 16.64
N VAL A 96 -7.38 5.34 16.24
CA VAL A 96 -6.70 6.21 15.26
C VAL A 96 -7.42 6.16 13.92
N ALA A 97 -7.80 4.98 13.43
CA ALA A 97 -8.53 4.86 12.18
C ALA A 97 -9.90 5.57 12.23
N SER A 98 -10.63 5.45 13.35
CA SER A 98 -11.92 6.13 13.53
C SER A 98 -11.77 7.65 13.61
N ALA A 99 -10.77 8.16 14.35
CA ALA A 99 -10.51 9.60 14.44
C ALA A 99 -10.15 10.19 13.07
N LEU A 100 -9.31 9.50 12.30
CA LEU A 100 -8.95 9.91 10.94
C LEU A 100 -10.16 9.85 10.00
N ALA A 101 -11.01 8.82 10.12
CA ALA A 101 -12.23 8.72 9.30
C ALA A 101 -13.18 9.89 9.56
N THR A 102 -13.33 10.33 10.83
CA THR A 102 -14.08 11.52 11.18
C THR A 102 -13.51 12.80 10.52
N ALA A 103 -12.19 12.87 10.38
CA ALA A 103 -11.49 13.92 9.65
C ALA A 103 -11.43 13.68 8.12
N ARG A 104 -12.22 12.72 7.59
CA ARG A 104 -12.34 12.35 6.17
C ARG A 104 -11.07 11.71 5.58
N TRP A 105 -10.23 11.11 6.41
CA TRP A 105 -9.06 10.35 5.99
C TRP A 105 -9.27 8.85 6.25
N ALA A 106 -9.28 8.06 5.19
CA ALA A 106 -9.41 6.60 5.30
C ALA A 106 -8.03 5.94 5.43
N VAL A 107 -7.82 5.24 6.55
CA VAL A 107 -6.65 4.38 6.76
C VAL A 107 -7.13 2.97 7.15
N ALA A 108 -6.26 1.98 7.00
CA ALA A 108 -6.62 0.61 7.33
C ALA A 108 -5.99 0.19 8.67
N PRO A 109 -6.79 -0.30 9.64
CA PRO A 109 -6.27 -0.88 10.87
C PRO A 109 -5.34 -2.04 10.58
N GLY A 110 -4.20 -2.07 11.27
CA GLY A 110 -3.13 -2.99 11.01
C GLY A 110 -3.45 -4.45 11.32
N ARG A 111 -4.40 -4.72 12.25
CA ARG A 111 -4.84 -6.08 12.59
C ARG A 111 -5.27 -6.92 11.38
N ARG A 112 -5.68 -6.26 10.28
CA ARG A 112 -6.06 -6.92 9.03
C ARG A 112 -4.86 -7.43 8.21
N PHE A 113 -3.64 -7.02 8.55
CA PHE A 113 -2.43 -7.25 7.75
C PHE A 113 -1.26 -7.82 8.55
N ARG A 114 -1.24 -7.63 9.88
CA ARG A 114 -0.16 -8.12 10.73
C ARG A 114 -0.43 -9.54 11.24
N ILE A 115 0.64 -10.29 11.44
CA ILE A 115 0.61 -11.61 12.10
C ILE A 115 1.20 -11.45 13.51
N ALA A 116 2.46 -11.02 13.63
CA ALA A 116 3.16 -10.85 14.91
C ALA A 116 3.70 -9.42 15.12
N ALA A 117 3.51 -8.53 14.15
CA ALA A 117 3.99 -7.15 14.26
C ALA A 117 3.21 -6.37 15.33
N PRO A 118 3.84 -5.38 15.99
CA PRO A 118 3.14 -4.48 16.91
C PRO A 118 1.99 -3.73 16.23
N PRO A 119 0.99 -3.25 17.02
CA PRO A 119 -0.13 -2.48 16.49
C PRO A 119 0.32 -1.29 15.63
N GLY A 120 -0.46 -0.99 14.62
CA GLY A 120 -0.18 0.10 13.69
C GLY A 120 -1.32 0.28 12.68
N VAL A 121 -1.23 1.32 11.88
CA VAL A 121 -2.13 1.54 10.76
C VAL A 121 -1.38 1.50 9.44
N ARG A 122 -2.04 0.99 8.42
CA ARG A 122 -1.53 0.97 7.06
C ARG A 122 -2.12 2.15 6.30
N VAL A 123 -1.26 3.03 5.82
CA VAL A 123 -1.63 4.22 5.05
C VAL A 123 -1.27 4.00 3.58
N SER A 124 -2.24 4.18 2.68
CA SER A 124 -1.99 4.20 1.24
C SER A 124 -1.75 5.65 0.79
N TYR A 125 -0.68 5.85 0.04
CA TYR A 125 -0.39 7.14 -0.61
C TYR A 125 -0.54 7.07 -2.15
N ALA A 126 -1.18 6.00 -2.65
CA ALA A 126 -1.38 5.84 -4.10
C ALA A 126 -2.17 6.98 -4.74
N THR A 127 -3.13 7.53 -4.03
CA THR A 127 -3.98 8.65 -4.48
C THR A 127 -3.75 9.94 -3.72
N LEU A 128 -2.89 9.93 -2.68
CA LEU A 128 -2.56 11.11 -1.89
C LEU A 128 -1.77 12.10 -2.75
N ARG A 129 -2.25 13.32 -2.90
CA ARG A 129 -1.50 14.39 -3.54
C ARG A 129 -0.43 14.92 -2.57
N GLU A 130 0.67 15.46 -3.10
CA GLU A 130 1.78 15.92 -2.24
C GLU A 130 1.35 17.05 -1.30
N GLU A 131 0.48 17.96 -1.75
CA GLU A 131 -0.09 19.03 -0.94
C GLU A 131 -1.03 18.53 0.18
N GLU A 132 -1.55 17.31 0.08
CA GLU A 132 -2.39 16.69 1.11
C GLU A 132 -1.58 16.04 2.24
N ALA A 133 -0.28 15.87 2.05
CA ALA A 133 0.57 15.21 3.03
C ALA A 133 0.63 15.97 4.37
N ALA A 134 0.76 17.30 4.34
CA ALA A 134 0.81 18.12 5.55
C ALA A 134 -0.53 18.14 6.31
N PRO A 135 -1.70 18.40 5.69
CA PRO A 135 -3.00 18.27 6.34
C PRO A 135 -3.23 16.87 6.94
N PHE A 136 -2.90 15.81 6.21
CA PHE A 136 -3.01 14.44 6.72
C PHE A 136 -2.15 14.23 7.97
N ALA A 137 -0.88 14.65 7.95
CA ALA A 137 0.04 14.49 9.06
C ALA A 137 -0.41 15.25 10.31
N ALA A 138 -0.97 16.46 10.15
CA ALA A 138 -1.53 17.25 11.24
C ALA A 138 -2.72 16.53 11.90
N GLU A 139 -3.66 15.98 11.12
CA GLU A 139 -4.79 15.22 11.62
C GLU A 139 -4.35 13.91 12.27
N PHE A 140 -3.34 13.25 11.72
CA PHE A 140 -2.76 12.05 12.32
C PHE A 140 -2.16 12.37 13.70
N ALA A 141 -1.40 13.45 13.81
CA ALA A 141 -0.83 13.91 15.07
C ALA A 141 -1.92 14.27 16.10
N ARG A 142 -3.03 14.90 15.66
CA ARG A 142 -4.19 15.16 16.50
C ARG A 142 -4.81 13.87 17.00
N ALA A 143 -5.06 12.90 16.11
CA ALA A 143 -5.60 11.61 16.46
C ALA A 143 -4.73 10.84 17.49
N LEU A 144 -3.43 11.04 17.53
CA LEU A 144 -2.56 10.47 18.56
C LEU A 144 -2.71 11.15 19.91
N ARG A 145 -2.87 12.48 19.95
CA ARG A 145 -2.98 13.28 21.20
C ARG A 145 -4.30 13.10 21.94
N ASP A 146 -5.42 12.91 21.26
CA ASP A 146 -6.75 12.78 21.85
C ASP A 146 -6.88 11.61 22.86
N ARG A 147 -5.82 10.82 23.02
CA ARG A 147 -5.69 9.83 24.09
C ARG A 147 -5.37 10.45 25.46
N ALA A 148 -4.56 11.50 25.50
CA ALA A 148 -4.10 12.08 26.76
C ALA A 148 -5.22 12.82 27.51
N ALA A 149 -6.11 13.48 26.77
CA ALA A 149 -7.17 14.32 27.31
C ALA A 149 -8.39 13.57 27.89
N ARG A 150 -8.44 12.24 27.82
CA ARG A 150 -9.56 11.43 28.36
C ARG A 150 -9.17 10.54 29.53
N LEU A 151 -7.96 10.64 30.02
CA LEU A 151 -7.44 9.88 31.17
C LEU A 151 -7.18 10.79 32.39
N ASP A 152 -7.42 12.10 32.24
CA ASP A 152 -7.51 13.11 33.32
C ASP A 152 -8.99 13.44 33.60
#